data_d910396d25ae633151a20717ac7cc48b
#
_entry.id   d910396d25ae633151a20717ac7cc48b
#
_cell.length_a   1.000
_cell.length_b   1.000
_cell.length_c   1.000
_cell.angle_alpha   90.00
_cell.angle_beta   90.00
_cell.angle_gamma   90.00
#
_symmetry.space_group_name_H-M   'P 1'
#
loop_
_entity.id
_entity.type
_entity.pdbx_description
1 polymer ?
#
loop_
_entity_poly.entity_id
_entity_poly.type
_entity_poly.pdbx_seq_one_letter_code
_entity_poly.pdbx_strand_id
1 'polypeptide(L)'
;MGSNVNGPSLIRVPAWIRQPLGRYYLYFAHHRGTYIRLAYTDSVEGPWAVYEPGTLTLDESFANEHIASPDVHVDDERRQIRMYHHGVHVGEEQVSRVALSDDGIEFTAQPEILGSSYFRVFKWGGHYYGLGMPGFFYRSADGLTGFERGPTLFTKDMRHSAVKLDGAKLSVFYSDAGDCPESILVSTIDLNGDWMQWKATEPRVVLEPETEYEGAELPLEPSKRGAIFERVRQVRDPGIFREDGKTYLLYSVAGEYGIALAEVQD
;
A
#
# COMPACT_ATOMS: atom_id res chain seq x y z
N MET A 1 -2.84 -17.12 -10.52
CA MET A 1 -2.42 -15.86 -9.89
C MET A 1 -1.58 -14.96 -10.82
N GLY A 2 -0.84 -15.47 -11.74
CA GLY A 2 0.09 -14.72 -12.57
C GLY A 2 1.42 -14.43 -11.86
N SER A 3 2.39 -13.92 -12.61
CA SER A 3 3.79 -13.76 -12.20
C SER A 3 4.14 -12.38 -11.64
N ASN A 4 3.16 -11.48 -11.47
CA ASN A 4 3.40 -10.13 -10.99
C ASN A 4 2.36 -9.82 -9.92
N VAL A 5 2.80 -9.68 -8.66
CA VAL A 5 1.95 -9.41 -7.49
C VAL A 5 2.62 -8.37 -6.60
N ASN A 6 1.92 -7.28 -6.34
CA ASN A 6 2.46 -6.13 -5.63
C ASN A 6 1.41 -5.35 -4.84
N GLY A 7 1.87 -4.38 -4.05
CA GLY A 7 1.04 -3.43 -3.32
C GLY A 7 0.06 -4.07 -2.34
N PRO A 8 0.52 -4.94 -1.43
CA PRO A 8 -0.37 -5.63 -0.49
C PRO A 8 -1.01 -4.66 0.50
N SER A 9 -2.31 -4.88 0.76
CA SER A 9 -3.05 -4.23 1.84
C SER A 9 -3.94 -5.25 2.53
N LEU A 10 -3.71 -5.50 3.81
CA LEU A 10 -4.40 -6.52 4.60
C LEU A 10 -5.34 -5.88 5.59
N ILE A 11 -6.57 -6.38 5.65
CA ILE A 11 -7.52 -6.02 6.71
C ILE A 11 -8.03 -7.26 7.43
N ARG A 12 -8.38 -7.09 8.70
CA ARG A 12 -9.32 -7.98 9.38
C ARG A 12 -10.72 -7.60 8.94
N VAL A 13 -11.49 -8.57 8.47
CA VAL A 13 -12.88 -8.35 8.03
C VAL A 13 -13.71 -7.94 9.24
N PRO A 14 -14.38 -6.76 9.21
CA PRO A 14 -15.14 -6.28 10.34
C PRO A 14 -16.39 -7.12 10.61
N ALA A 15 -16.78 -7.23 11.86
CA ALA A 15 -17.87 -8.09 12.31
C ALA A 15 -19.26 -7.70 11.77
N TRP A 16 -19.41 -6.50 11.22
CA TRP A 16 -20.67 -6.06 10.60
C TRP A 16 -20.88 -6.57 9.17
N ILE A 17 -19.81 -7.11 8.52
CA ILE A 17 -19.95 -7.80 7.24
C ILE A 17 -20.60 -9.16 7.47
N ARG A 18 -21.69 -9.40 6.74
CA ARG A 18 -22.42 -10.67 6.81
C ARG A 18 -21.85 -11.66 5.79
N GLN A 19 -21.60 -12.90 6.23
CA GLN A 19 -21.10 -14.00 5.38
C GLN A 19 -19.81 -13.65 4.63
N PRO A 20 -18.73 -13.24 5.34
CA PRO A 20 -17.47 -12.96 4.70
C PRO A 20 -16.87 -14.24 4.10
N LEU A 21 -15.98 -14.10 3.10
CA LEU A 21 -15.23 -15.22 2.51
C LEU A 21 -14.23 -15.84 3.50
N GLY A 22 -13.72 -15.04 4.43
CA GLY A 22 -12.80 -15.43 5.48
C GLY A 22 -12.61 -14.28 6.49
N ARG A 23 -11.83 -14.53 7.52
CA ARG A 23 -11.55 -13.57 8.60
C ARG A 23 -10.65 -12.40 8.16
N TYR A 24 -9.81 -12.63 7.14
CA TYR A 24 -8.86 -11.66 6.62
C TYR A 24 -9.01 -11.54 5.11
N TYR A 25 -8.88 -10.30 4.62
CA TYR A 25 -8.87 -9.95 3.21
C TYR A 25 -7.53 -9.29 2.88
N LEU A 26 -6.80 -9.86 1.92
CA LEU A 26 -5.57 -9.32 1.36
C LEU A 26 -5.87 -8.80 -0.05
N TYR A 27 -5.82 -7.49 -0.20
CA TYR A 27 -5.92 -6.83 -1.49
C TYR A 27 -4.52 -6.62 -2.06
N PHE A 28 -4.37 -6.83 -3.36
CA PHE A 28 -3.11 -6.67 -4.06
C PHE A 28 -3.35 -6.44 -5.55
N ALA A 29 -2.30 -6.13 -6.29
CA ALA A 29 -2.44 -5.78 -7.70
C ALA A 29 -1.45 -6.55 -8.59
N HIS A 30 -1.62 -6.37 -9.89
CA HIS A 30 -0.63 -6.60 -10.92
C HIS A 30 -0.20 -5.23 -11.43
N HIS A 31 1.07 -5.01 -11.72
CA HIS A 31 1.60 -3.70 -12.10
C HIS A 31 0.92 -3.08 -13.34
N ARG A 32 0.40 -3.93 -14.24
CA ARG A 32 -0.44 -3.53 -15.38
C ARG A 32 -1.81 -4.21 -15.29
N GLY A 33 -2.35 -4.26 -14.07
CA GLY A 33 -3.61 -4.95 -13.80
C GLY A 33 -4.83 -4.14 -14.22
N THR A 34 -5.84 -4.87 -14.63
CA THR A 34 -7.15 -4.31 -14.98
C THR A 34 -8.18 -4.49 -13.86
N TYR A 35 -7.76 -4.98 -12.70
CA TYR A 35 -8.59 -5.11 -11.50
C TYR A 35 -7.71 -5.25 -10.26
N ILE A 36 -8.26 -4.89 -9.10
CA ILE A 36 -7.65 -5.19 -7.80
C ILE A 36 -8.01 -6.62 -7.41
N ARG A 37 -7.00 -7.40 -7.08
CA ARG A 37 -7.11 -8.81 -6.66
C ARG A 37 -7.44 -8.90 -5.19
N LEU A 38 -8.07 -10.02 -4.82
CA LEU A 38 -8.41 -10.35 -3.45
C LEU A 38 -7.98 -11.78 -3.14
N ALA A 39 -7.28 -11.96 -2.03
CA ALA A 39 -7.15 -13.26 -1.36
C ALA A 39 -7.77 -13.19 0.04
N TYR A 40 -8.20 -14.33 0.56
CA TYR A 40 -8.84 -14.42 1.87
C TYR A 40 -8.39 -15.67 2.64
N THR A 41 -8.51 -15.58 3.95
CA THR A 41 -8.15 -16.67 4.88
C THR A 41 -8.81 -16.48 6.24
N ASP A 42 -8.76 -17.51 7.08
CA ASP A 42 -9.14 -17.43 8.51
C ASP A 42 -7.94 -17.25 9.45
N SER A 43 -6.70 -17.35 8.94
CA SER A 43 -5.45 -17.12 9.69
C SER A 43 -4.52 -16.23 8.87
N VAL A 44 -3.90 -15.22 9.52
CA VAL A 44 -2.93 -14.32 8.89
C VAL A 44 -1.78 -15.07 8.21
N GLU A 45 -1.40 -16.22 8.74
CA GLU A 45 -0.35 -17.10 8.20
C GLU A 45 -0.83 -17.98 7.03
N GLY A 46 -2.13 -17.94 6.73
CA GLY A 46 -2.76 -18.75 5.68
C GLY A 46 -3.29 -20.10 6.16
N PRO A 47 -3.61 -21.03 5.27
CA PRO A 47 -3.45 -20.91 3.81
C PRO A 47 -4.40 -19.86 3.19
N TRP A 48 -3.94 -19.19 2.16
CA TRP A 48 -4.68 -18.17 1.44
C TRP A 48 -5.42 -18.76 0.23
N ALA A 49 -6.69 -18.41 0.05
CA ALA A 49 -7.47 -18.68 -1.14
C ALA A 49 -7.64 -17.39 -1.96
N VAL A 50 -7.58 -17.48 -3.28
CA VAL A 50 -7.79 -16.34 -4.17
C VAL A 50 -9.26 -16.26 -4.56
N TYR A 51 -9.83 -15.08 -4.45
CA TYR A 51 -11.14 -14.76 -5.00
C TYR A 51 -10.96 -14.35 -6.46
N GLU A 52 -11.23 -15.29 -7.38
CA GLU A 52 -10.93 -15.14 -8.81
C GLU A 52 -11.57 -13.91 -9.49
N PRO A 53 -12.79 -13.50 -9.14
CA PRO A 53 -13.39 -12.28 -9.74
C PRO A 53 -12.59 -11.00 -9.43
N GLY A 54 -11.87 -10.97 -8.31
CA GLY A 54 -11.27 -9.73 -7.81
C GLY A 54 -12.31 -8.79 -7.20
N THR A 55 -11.96 -7.51 -7.10
CA THR A 55 -12.82 -6.50 -6.49
C THR A 55 -13.09 -5.37 -7.48
N LEU A 56 -12.41 -4.23 -7.37
CA LEU A 56 -12.60 -3.09 -8.28
C LEU A 56 -11.96 -3.36 -9.64
N THR A 57 -12.72 -3.16 -10.72
CA THR A 57 -12.22 -3.28 -12.11
C THR A 57 -11.76 -1.95 -12.68
N LEU A 58 -10.94 -2.01 -13.75
CA LEU A 58 -10.45 -0.82 -14.45
C LEU A 58 -11.61 0.04 -14.98
N ASP A 59 -12.60 -0.59 -15.59
CA ASP A 59 -13.76 0.09 -16.19
C ASP A 59 -14.60 0.86 -15.16
N GLU A 60 -14.55 0.46 -13.88
CA GLU A 60 -15.26 1.07 -12.76
C GLU A 60 -14.42 2.09 -12.01
N SER A 61 -13.12 2.22 -12.31
CA SER A 61 -12.14 2.92 -11.46
C SER A 61 -11.85 4.37 -11.86
N PHE A 62 -12.42 4.88 -12.95
CA PHE A 62 -12.08 6.16 -13.59
C PHE A 62 -10.60 6.25 -14.06
N ALA A 63 -9.93 5.13 -14.22
CA ALA A 63 -8.59 5.04 -14.79
C ALA A 63 -8.63 4.52 -16.23
N ASN A 64 -7.56 4.77 -17.02
CA ASN A 64 -7.57 4.46 -18.46
C ASN A 64 -6.79 3.20 -18.82
N GLU A 65 -5.70 2.86 -18.13
CA GLU A 65 -4.79 1.79 -18.57
C GLU A 65 -4.59 0.70 -17.53
N HIS A 66 -4.43 1.05 -16.27
CA HIS A 66 -4.30 0.11 -15.17
C HIS A 66 -4.78 0.70 -13.85
N ILE A 67 -5.05 -0.17 -12.89
CA ILE A 67 -5.27 0.17 -11.50
C ILE A 67 -4.38 -0.69 -10.60
N ALA A 68 -3.82 -0.10 -9.55
CA ALA A 68 -2.87 -0.79 -8.68
C ALA A 68 -2.79 -0.21 -7.27
N SER A 69 -1.97 -0.85 -6.45
CA SER A 69 -1.52 -0.44 -5.11
C SER A 69 -2.63 -0.03 -4.17
N PRO A 70 -3.55 -0.95 -3.87
CA PRO A 70 -4.62 -0.68 -2.92
C PRO A 70 -4.05 -0.33 -1.54
N ASP A 71 -4.72 0.60 -0.86
CA ASP A 71 -4.55 0.91 0.56
C ASP A 71 -5.93 0.89 1.21
N VAL A 72 -6.23 -0.16 1.97
CA VAL A 72 -7.60 -0.48 2.38
C VAL A 72 -7.78 -0.27 3.87
N HIS A 73 -8.81 0.49 4.23
CA HIS A 73 -9.13 0.88 5.59
C HIS A 73 -10.58 0.54 5.95
N VAL A 74 -10.77 0.07 7.18
CA VAL A 74 -12.09 -0.16 7.77
C VAL A 74 -12.53 1.09 8.53
N ASP A 75 -13.68 1.64 8.20
CA ASP A 75 -14.38 2.69 8.94
C ASP A 75 -15.58 2.06 9.67
N ASP A 76 -15.36 1.61 10.90
CA ASP A 76 -16.37 0.95 11.71
C ASP A 76 -17.53 1.89 12.07
N GLU A 77 -17.26 3.19 12.23
CA GLU A 77 -18.29 4.18 12.58
C GLU A 77 -19.31 4.31 11.45
N ARG A 78 -18.84 4.29 10.19
CA ARG A 78 -19.69 4.38 9.00
C ARG A 78 -20.10 3.03 8.44
N ARG A 79 -19.54 1.94 8.97
CA ARG A 79 -19.64 0.59 8.40
C ARG A 79 -19.30 0.59 6.93
N GLN A 80 -18.12 1.10 6.61
CA GLN A 80 -17.65 1.28 5.25
C GLN A 80 -16.20 0.84 5.13
N ILE A 81 -15.83 0.21 4.03
CA ILE A 81 -14.45 -0.05 3.66
C ILE A 81 -14.05 0.94 2.59
N ARG A 82 -12.90 1.58 2.79
CA ARG A 82 -12.30 2.55 1.87
C ARG A 82 -11.07 1.93 1.23
N MET A 83 -11.01 1.90 -0.08
CA MET A 83 -9.83 1.49 -0.86
C MET A 83 -9.28 2.69 -1.60
N TYR A 84 -8.12 3.19 -1.17
CA TYR A 84 -7.36 4.13 -1.99
C TYR A 84 -6.58 3.32 -3.01
N HIS A 85 -6.65 3.72 -4.26
CA HIS A 85 -5.97 3.05 -5.38
C HIS A 85 -5.45 4.09 -6.34
N HIS A 86 -4.48 3.73 -7.18
CA HIS A 86 -4.05 4.62 -8.24
C HIS A 86 -4.25 3.97 -9.61
N GLY A 87 -4.24 4.82 -10.62
CA GLY A 87 -4.29 4.43 -12.02
C GLY A 87 -3.89 5.58 -12.93
N VAL A 88 -3.73 5.30 -14.21
CA VAL A 88 -3.45 6.32 -15.23
C VAL A 88 -4.70 7.16 -15.47
N HIS A 89 -4.54 8.48 -15.45
CA HIS A 89 -5.65 9.41 -15.70
C HIS A 89 -5.64 9.88 -17.16
N VAL A 90 -4.94 10.94 -17.48
CA VAL A 90 -4.80 11.48 -18.84
C VAL A 90 -3.33 11.48 -19.25
N GLY A 91 -3.03 11.00 -20.45
CA GLY A 91 -1.66 10.79 -20.84
C GLY A 91 -1.00 9.70 -19.98
N GLU A 92 0.17 9.98 -19.42
CA GLU A 92 0.90 9.06 -18.54
C GLU A 92 0.79 9.44 -17.04
N GLU A 93 -0.04 10.44 -16.71
CA GLU A 93 -0.19 10.88 -15.32
C GLU A 93 -0.91 9.82 -14.50
N GLN A 94 -0.27 9.40 -13.41
CA GLN A 94 -0.84 8.48 -12.44
C GLN A 94 -1.36 9.23 -11.23
N VAL A 95 -2.64 9.05 -10.91
CA VAL A 95 -3.32 9.72 -9.81
C VAL A 95 -4.01 8.71 -8.91
N SER A 96 -4.22 9.10 -7.65
CA SER A 96 -4.96 8.30 -6.68
C SER A 96 -6.41 8.76 -6.54
N ARG A 97 -7.28 7.77 -6.33
CA ARG A 97 -8.70 7.93 -6.02
C ARG A 97 -9.09 7.02 -4.85
N VAL A 98 -10.31 7.15 -4.38
CA VAL A 98 -10.89 6.25 -3.37
C VAL A 98 -12.10 5.53 -3.95
N ALA A 99 -12.25 4.26 -3.59
CA ALA A 99 -13.45 3.47 -3.82
C ALA A 99 -14.03 3.02 -2.47
N LEU A 100 -15.34 2.90 -2.39
CA LEU A 100 -16.08 2.61 -1.17
C LEU A 100 -16.85 1.30 -1.31
N SER A 101 -16.93 0.53 -0.21
CA SER A 101 -17.61 -0.76 -0.17
C SER A 101 -18.28 -0.99 1.19
N ASP A 102 -19.38 -1.72 1.18
CA ASP A 102 -20.10 -2.17 2.39
C ASP A 102 -19.75 -3.63 2.75
N ASP A 103 -19.10 -4.37 1.85
CA ASP A 103 -18.77 -5.79 2.04
C ASP A 103 -17.30 -6.14 1.84
N GLY A 104 -16.48 -5.20 1.33
CA GLY A 104 -15.07 -5.41 1.04
C GLY A 104 -14.80 -6.18 -0.26
N ILE A 105 -15.81 -6.45 -1.06
CA ILE A 105 -15.71 -7.17 -2.33
C ILE A 105 -16.14 -6.28 -3.49
N GLU A 106 -17.35 -5.73 -3.41
CA GLU A 106 -17.87 -4.82 -4.42
C GLU A 106 -17.55 -3.38 -4.03
N PHE A 107 -16.76 -2.69 -4.85
CA PHE A 107 -16.34 -1.32 -4.61
C PHE A 107 -16.90 -0.36 -5.64
N THR A 108 -17.33 0.81 -5.19
CA THR A 108 -17.75 1.93 -6.03
C THR A 108 -16.71 3.04 -5.98
N ALA A 109 -15.98 3.25 -7.07
CA ALA A 109 -14.97 4.30 -7.15
C ALA A 109 -15.60 5.70 -7.12
N GLN A 110 -14.87 6.65 -6.53
CA GLN A 110 -15.22 8.06 -6.51
C GLN A 110 -14.43 8.81 -7.58
N PRO A 111 -15.01 9.77 -8.31
CA PRO A 111 -14.37 10.40 -9.45
C PRO A 111 -13.25 11.38 -9.08
N GLU A 112 -13.24 11.88 -7.84
CA GLU A 112 -12.28 12.91 -7.40
C GLU A 112 -10.84 12.39 -7.37
N ILE A 113 -9.93 13.18 -7.89
CA ILE A 113 -8.49 12.95 -7.80
C ILE A 113 -8.01 13.46 -6.44
N LEU A 114 -7.40 12.58 -5.64
CA LEU A 114 -6.94 12.88 -4.29
C LEU A 114 -5.48 13.37 -4.27
N GLY A 115 -4.66 12.90 -5.20
CA GLY A 115 -3.24 13.25 -5.28
C GLY A 115 -2.46 12.33 -6.21
N SER A 116 -1.12 12.31 -6.02
CA SER A 116 -0.21 11.46 -6.80
C SER A 116 -0.43 9.97 -6.52
N SER A 117 0.21 9.11 -7.31
CA SER A 117 0.09 7.64 -7.19
C SER A 117 0.58 7.09 -5.84
N TYR A 118 0.21 5.84 -5.55
CA TYR A 118 0.62 5.11 -4.32
C TYR A 118 0.21 5.80 -3.02
N PHE A 119 -1.03 6.22 -2.93
CA PHE A 119 -1.57 6.91 -1.77
C PHE A 119 -1.66 5.97 -0.56
N ARG A 120 -1.10 6.39 0.57
CA ARG A 120 -1.19 5.71 1.87
C ARG A 120 -1.79 6.65 2.88
N VAL A 121 -2.91 6.28 3.48
CA VAL A 121 -3.72 7.19 4.29
C VAL A 121 -3.62 6.86 5.77
N PHE A 122 -3.57 7.87 6.61
CA PHE A 122 -3.68 7.76 8.06
C PHE A 122 -4.47 8.93 8.65
N LYS A 123 -4.98 8.75 9.85
CA LYS A 123 -5.76 9.79 10.55
C LYS A 123 -4.97 10.31 11.76
N TRP A 124 -4.79 11.62 11.85
CA TRP A 124 -4.09 12.28 12.93
C TRP A 124 -4.68 13.66 13.22
N GLY A 125 -4.83 14.03 14.53
CA GLY A 125 -5.25 15.38 14.92
C GLY A 125 -6.58 15.83 14.31
N GLY A 126 -7.51 14.91 14.05
CA GLY A 126 -8.81 15.20 13.46
C GLY A 126 -8.82 15.33 11.94
N HIS A 127 -7.69 15.14 11.26
CA HIS A 127 -7.56 15.17 9.81
C HIS A 127 -7.12 13.81 9.25
N TYR A 128 -7.37 13.61 7.97
CA TYR A 128 -6.79 12.54 7.17
C TYR A 128 -5.58 13.07 6.43
N TYR A 129 -4.52 12.29 6.42
CA TYR A 129 -3.31 12.59 5.67
C TYR A 129 -3.07 11.48 4.67
N GLY A 130 -2.64 11.86 3.46
CA GLY A 130 -2.23 10.94 2.42
C GLY A 130 -0.74 11.14 2.13
N LEU A 131 0.01 10.04 2.00
CA LEU A 131 1.37 10.03 1.49
C LEU A 131 1.36 9.41 0.11
N GLY A 132 1.65 10.22 -0.90
CA GLY A 132 1.76 9.78 -2.30
C GLY A 132 3.20 9.78 -2.80
N MET A 133 3.48 8.97 -3.80
CA MET A 133 4.81 8.86 -4.41
C MET A 133 5.16 10.12 -5.22
N PRO A 134 6.39 10.62 -5.18
CA PRO A 134 7.54 10.19 -4.36
C PRO A 134 7.68 11.01 -3.06
N GLY A 135 6.81 10.79 -2.09
CA GLY A 135 6.93 11.43 -0.77
C GLY A 135 6.16 12.72 -0.58
N PHE A 136 5.12 12.96 -1.38
CA PHE A 136 4.22 14.10 -1.23
C PHE A 136 3.19 13.84 -0.13
N PHE A 137 3.11 14.74 0.85
CA PHE A 137 2.04 14.70 1.84
C PHE A 137 0.84 15.51 1.37
N TYR A 138 -0.34 15.02 1.71
CA TYR A 138 -1.63 15.67 1.47
C TYR A 138 -2.45 15.65 2.75
N ARG A 139 -3.39 16.57 2.92
CA ARG A 139 -4.31 16.63 4.06
C ARG A 139 -5.74 16.89 3.62
N SER A 140 -6.69 16.18 4.23
CA SER A 140 -8.12 16.31 4.01
C SER A 140 -8.88 16.28 5.33
N ALA A 141 -10.08 16.86 5.36
CA ALA A 141 -10.96 16.85 6.51
C ALA A 141 -11.72 15.51 6.67
N ASP A 142 -12.06 14.85 5.56
CA ASP A 142 -12.94 13.66 5.55
C ASP A 142 -12.27 12.38 5.02
N GLY A 143 -11.08 12.51 4.40
CA GLY A 143 -10.35 11.43 3.78
C GLY A 143 -10.95 10.96 2.45
N LEU A 144 -11.93 11.66 1.92
CA LEU A 144 -12.62 11.29 0.67
C LEU A 144 -12.45 12.36 -0.40
N THR A 145 -12.35 13.63 0.02
CA THR A 145 -12.32 14.79 -0.87
C THR A 145 -11.35 15.86 -0.37
N GLY A 146 -11.07 16.86 -1.22
CA GLY A 146 -10.38 18.08 -0.83
C GLY A 146 -8.99 17.88 -0.24
N PHE A 147 -8.21 16.93 -0.75
CA PHE A 147 -6.83 16.74 -0.32
C PHE A 147 -5.94 17.89 -0.80
N GLU A 148 -5.46 18.68 0.15
CA GLU A 148 -4.52 19.78 -0.08
C GLU A 148 -3.08 19.26 -0.03
N ARG A 149 -2.28 19.57 -1.05
CA ARG A 149 -0.86 19.19 -1.09
C ARG A 149 -0.04 20.00 -0.10
N GLY A 150 0.79 19.31 0.66
CA GLY A 150 1.71 19.84 1.65
C GLY A 150 3.18 19.58 1.32
N PRO A 151 4.02 19.29 2.33
CA PRO A 151 5.45 19.13 2.14
C PRO A 151 5.80 17.86 1.36
N THR A 152 6.99 17.87 0.76
CA THR A 152 7.64 16.68 0.20
C THR A 152 8.77 16.30 1.15
N LEU A 153 8.69 15.12 1.76
CA LEU A 153 9.62 14.71 2.83
C LEU A 153 10.62 13.64 2.40
N PHE A 154 10.51 13.11 1.19
CA PHE A 154 11.38 12.05 0.69
C PHE A 154 12.01 12.42 -0.64
N THR A 155 13.00 11.64 -1.07
CA THR A 155 13.70 11.86 -2.33
C THR A 155 12.85 11.47 -3.53
N LYS A 156 13.26 11.91 -4.72
CA LYS A 156 12.61 11.50 -5.98
C LYS A 156 12.63 9.99 -6.24
N ASP A 157 13.52 9.27 -5.56
CA ASP A 157 13.73 7.83 -5.75
C ASP A 157 12.83 6.99 -4.85
N MET A 158 12.23 7.60 -3.80
CA MET A 158 11.23 6.96 -2.95
C MET A 158 10.06 6.42 -3.75
N ARG A 159 9.69 5.18 -3.47
CA ARG A 159 8.57 4.48 -4.10
C ARG A 159 7.86 3.58 -3.09
N HIS A 160 6.66 3.14 -3.42
CA HIS A 160 5.85 2.18 -2.67
C HIS A 160 5.99 2.32 -1.14
N SER A 161 5.08 2.96 -0.49
CA SER A 161 5.16 3.14 0.97
C SER A 161 4.05 2.41 1.71
N ALA A 162 4.28 2.20 3.01
CA ALA A 162 3.29 1.87 4.01
C ALA A 162 3.54 2.71 5.26
N VAL A 163 2.51 2.94 6.05
CA VAL A 163 2.61 3.78 7.24
C VAL A 163 2.15 3.06 8.50
N LYS A 164 2.86 3.28 9.62
CA LYS A 164 2.49 2.83 10.96
C LYS A 164 2.43 4.03 11.89
N LEU A 165 1.26 4.27 12.49
CA LEU A 165 1.05 5.37 13.44
C LEU A 165 1.06 4.85 14.87
N ASP A 166 1.96 5.39 15.70
CA ASP A 166 2.06 5.12 17.14
C ASP A 166 2.07 6.45 17.92
N GLY A 167 0.92 6.84 18.45
CA GLY A 167 0.75 8.17 19.03
C GLY A 167 1.08 9.24 18.00
N ALA A 168 1.98 10.15 18.30
CA ALA A 168 2.43 11.21 17.39
C ALA A 168 3.59 10.79 16.48
N LYS A 169 4.05 9.56 16.53
CA LYS A 169 5.15 9.05 15.70
C LYS A 169 4.58 8.29 14.51
N LEU A 170 4.86 8.76 13.32
CA LEU A 170 4.59 8.07 12.06
C LEU A 170 5.86 7.36 11.59
N SER A 171 5.81 6.04 11.44
CA SER A 171 6.84 5.26 10.75
C SER A 171 6.41 5.07 9.31
N VAL A 172 7.27 5.45 8.37
CA VAL A 172 7.06 5.29 6.92
C VAL A 172 8.02 4.21 6.44
N PHE A 173 7.47 3.08 6.01
CA PHE A 173 8.19 1.99 5.36
C PHE A 173 8.13 2.21 3.86
N TYR A 174 9.25 2.08 3.15
CA TYR A 174 9.32 2.32 1.71
C TYR A 174 10.54 1.64 1.10
N SER A 175 10.70 1.73 -0.21
CA SER A 175 11.93 1.38 -0.90
C SER A 175 12.36 2.52 -1.82
N ASP A 176 13.65 2.55 -2.20
CA ASP A 176 14.19 3.51 -3.14
C ASP A 176 14.58 2.83 -4.46
N ALA A 177 14.19 3.43 -5.56
CA ALA A 177 14.62 3.01 -6.89
C ALA A 177 16.10 3.36 -7.08
N GLY A 178 16.87 2.39 -7.55
CA GLY A 178 18.33 2.52 -7.70
C GLY A 178 19.13 1.81 -6.61
N ASP A 179 18.49 1.43 -5.51
CA ASP A 179 19.16 0.65 -4.45
C ASP A 179 19.63 -0.72 -4.93
N CYS A 180 20.72 -1.21 -4.33
CA CYS A 180 21.38 -2.45 -4.69
C CYS A 180 21.77 -3.28 -3.44
N PRO A 181 20.94 -4.25 -3.04
CA PRO A 181 19.61 -4.59 -3.55
C PRO A 181 18.54 -3.55 -3.14
N GLU A 182 17.40 -3.53 -3.84
CA GLU A 182 16.23 -2.82 -3.34
C GLU A 182 15.73 -3.52 -2.08
N SER A 183 15.59 -2.73 -1.00
CA SER A 183 15.33 -3.18 0.36
C SER A 183 14.20 -2.37 0.98
N ILE A 184 13.57 -2.87 2.04
CA ILE A 184 12.61 -2.08 2.80
C ILE A 184 13.33 -1.20 3.80
N LEU A 185 13.13 0.09 3.66
CA LEU A 185 13.64 1.15 4.52
C LEU A 185 12.55 1.65 5.47
N VAL A 186 12.94 2.26 6.57
CA VAL A 186 12.02 3.01 7.44
C VAL A 186 12.62 4.35 7.84
N SER A 187 11.80 5.40 7.71
CA SER A 187 12.02 6.72 8.32
C SER A 187 10.88 7.03 9.29
N THR A 188 11.13 7.88 10.28
CA THR A 188 10.11 8.30 11.24
C THR A 188 9.86 9.81 11.14
N ILE A 189 8.62 10.21 11.43
CA ILE A 189 8.18 11.59 11.43
C ILE A 189 7.47 11.86 12.74
N ASP A 190 7.84 12.93 13.44
CA ASP A 190 7.07 13.46 14.58
C ASP A 190 5.94 14.34 14.03
N LEU A 191 4.70 13.94 14.30
CA LEU A 191 3.50 14.62 13.81
C LEU A 191 3.04 15.80 14.68
N ASN A 192 3.75 16.12 15.76
CA ASN A 192 3.45 17.27 16.56
C ASN A 192 3.72 18.59 15.81
N GLY A 193 2.92 19.61 16.09
CA GLY A 193 3.08 20.94 15.51
C GLY A 193 2.48 21.09 14.11
N ASP A 194 3.00 22.04 13.36
CA ASP A 194 2.53 22.36 12.01
C ASP A 194 2.99 21.29 11.02
N TRP A 195 2.05 20.63 10.35
CA TRP A 195 2.32 19.59 9.36
C TRP A 195 3.16 20.05 8.17
N MET A 196 3.15 21.36 7.86
CA MET A 196 4.00 21.94 6.84
C MET A 196 5.49 21.97 7.22
N GLN A 197 5.79 21.73 8.51
CA GLN A 197 7.16 21.72 9.06
C GLN A 197 7.64 20.31 9.42
N TRP A 198 6.86 19.27 9.15
CA TRP A 198 7.26 17.89 9.41
C TRP A 198 8.56 17.55 8.68
N LYS A 199 9.35 16.67 9.28
CA LYS A 199 10.62 16.18 8.74
C LYS A 199 10.73 14.68 8.97
N ALA A 200 11.17 13.97 7.94
CA ALA A 200 11.55 12.57 8.07
C ALA A 200 12.97 12.46 8.63
N THR A 201 13.21 11.43 9.43
CA THR A 201 14.58 11.04 9.81
C THR A 201 15.30 10.40 8.62
N GLU A 202 16.65 10.33 8.72
CA GLU A 202 17.42 9.49 7.80
C GLU A 202 16.88 8.04 7.81
N PRO A 203 16.87 7.36 6.67
CA PRO A 203 16.37 6.00 6.56
C PRO A 203 17.29 4.99 7.26
N ARG A 204 16.68 3.91 7.73
CA ARG A 204 17.41 2.69 8.11
C ARG A 204 16.79 1.50 7.39
N VAL A 205 17.62 0.52 7.06
CA VAL A 205 17.16 -0.74 6.47
C VAL A 205 16.40 -1.56 7.52
N VAL A 206 15.25 -2.09 7.15
CA VAL A 206 14.41 -2.96 7.98
C VAL A 206 14.49 -4.40 7.49
N LEU A 207 14.51 -4.59 6.16
CA LEU A 207 14.50 -5.90 5.55
C LEU A 207 15.23 -5.87 4.20
N GLU A 208 16.12 -6.82 4.01
CA GLU A 208 16.84 -7.08 2.76
C GLU A 208 16.51 -8.50 2.25
N PRO A 209 16.73 -8.83 0.98
CA PRO A 209 16.60 -10.18 0.47
C PRO A 209 17.61 -11.13 1.13
N GLU A 210 17.16 -12.01 2.04
CA GLU A 210 17.99 -12.94 2.81
C GLU A 210 17.69 -14.41 2.48
N THR A 211 16.53 -14.70 1.93
CA THR A 211 16.05 -16.07 1.65
C THR A 211 15.90 -16.33 0.16
N GLU A 212 15.85 -17.61 -0.22
CA GLU A 212 15.68 -18.03 -1.62
C GLU A 212 14.38 -17.47 -2.24
N TYR A 213 13.28 -17.47 -1.48
CA TYR A 213 12.01 -16.92 -2.00
C TYR A 213 12.03 -15.40 -2.18
N GLU A 214 12.92 -14.69 -1.50
CA GLU A 214 13.18 -13.25 -1.67
C GLU A 214 14.17 -12.96 -2.81
N GLY A 215 14.77 -14.00 -3.38
CA GLY A 215 15.73 -13.89 -4.46
C GLY A 215 17.17 -13.65 -4.00
N ALA A 216 17.53 -14.02 -2.75
CA ALA A 216 18.88 -13.77 -2.20
C ALA A 216 20.01 -14.44 -3.01
N GLU A 217 19.70 -15.53 -3.72
CA GLU A 217 20.64 -16.28 -4.58
C GLU A 217 20.83 -15.65 -5.98
N LEU A 218 20.00 -14.66 -6.32
CA LEU A 218 20.03 -14.02 -7.63
C LEU A 218 21.10 -12.91 -7.70
N PRO A 219 21.53 -12.50 -8.90
CA PRO A 219 22.52 -11.44 -9.07
C PRO A 219 22.17 -10.17 -8.31
N LEU A 220 23.19 -9.56 -7.71
CA LEU A 220 23.07 -8.27 -7.04
C LEU A 220 23.16 -7.16 -8.09
N GLU A 221 22.04 -6.51 -8.37
CA GLU A 221 21.92 -5.46 -9.38
C GLU A 221 21.11 -4.28 -8.83
N PRO A 222 21.42 -3.04 -9.25
CA PRO A 222 20.60 -1.88 -8.91
C PRO A 222 19.17 -2.02 -9.42
N SER A 223 18.22 -1.67 -8.59
CA SER A 223 16.82 -1.69 -8.97
C SER A 223 16.49 -0.59 -9.99
N LYS A 224 15.41 -0.80 -10.73
CA LYS A 224 14.91 0.16 -11.71
C LYS A 224 13.49 0.56 -11.35
N ARG A 225 13.13 1.81 -11.60
CA ARG A 225 11.75 2.27 -11.45
C ARG A 225 10.84 1.56 -12.47
N GLY A 226 9.62 1.24 -12.05
CA GLY A 226 8.61 0.58 -12.87
C GLY A 226 8.46 -0.91 -12.54
N ALA A 227 7.66 -1.59 -13.36
CA ALA A 227 7.34 -3.01 -13.22
C ALA A 227 8.55 -3.90 -13.44
N ILE A 228 8.61 -5.01 -12.73
CA ILE A 228 9.55 -6.10 -12.97
C ILE A 228 8.78 -7.41 -13.15
N PHE A 229 9.12 -8.19 -14.16
CA PHE A 229 8.43 -9.42 -14.52
C PHE A 229 9.30 -10.67 -14.39
N GLU A 230 10.60 -10.49 -14.20
CA GLU A 230 11.56 -11.55 -13.85
C GLU A 230 11.82 -11.57 -12.35
N ARG A 231 12.31 -12.70 -11.85
CA ARG A 231 12.80 -12.80 -10.48
C ARG A 231 14.13 -12.04 -10.34
N VAL A 232 14.20 -11.19 -9.34
CA VAL A 232 15.39 -10.37 -9.01
C VAL A 232 15.64 -10.38 -7.51
N ARG A 233 16.86 -10.09 -7.09
CA ARG A 233 17.23 -9.96 -5.68
C ARG A 233 16.75 -8.61 -5.12
N GLN A 234 15.43 -8.49 -4.90
CA GLN A 234 14.80 -7.24 -4.45
C GLN A 234 13.55 -7.55 -3.64
N VAL A 235 13.32 -6.77 -2.57
CA VAL A 235 12.07 -6.72 -1.80
C VAL A 235 11.51 -5.30 -1.85
N ARG A 236 10.18 -5.18 -2.05
CA ARG A 236 9.51 -3.89 -2.30
C ARG A 236 8.04 -3.90 -1.90
N ASP A 237 7.32 -2.83 -2.16
CA ASP A 237 5.87 -2.69 -1.95
C ASP A 237 5.43 -3.05 -0.54
N PRO A 238 5.92 -2.36 0.52
CA PRO A 238 5.51 -2.67 1.88
C PRO A 238 4.03 -2.42 2.11
N GLY A 239 3.42 -3.25 2.96
CA GLY A 239 2.11 -3.07 3.57
C GLY A 239 2.22 -3.31 5.07
N ILE A 240 1.49 -2.57 5.89
CA ILE A 240 1.48 -2.76 7.36
C ILE A 240 0.11 -3.23 7.80
N PHE A 241 0.10 -4.27 8.61
CA PHE A 241 -1.08 -4.76 9.31
C PHE A 241 -0.79 -4.92 10.81
N ARG A 242 -1.76 -4.55 11.66
CA ARG A 242 -1.61 -4.63 13.12
C ARG A 242 -2.79 -5.37 13.72
N GLU A 243 -2.49 -6.35 14.56
CA GLU A 243 -3.48 -7.10 15.32
C GLU A 243 -2.85 -7.67 16.60
N ASP A 244 -3.60 -7.67 17.69
CA ASP A 244 -3.23 -8.30 18.97
C ASP A 244 -1.84 -7.90 19.50
N GLY A 245 -1.47 -6.62 19.32
CA GLY A 245 -0.18 -6.08 19.76
C GLY A 245 0.99 -6.40 18.83
N LYS A 246 0.77 -7.14 17.75
CA LYS A 246 1.75 -7.45 16.74
C LYS A 246 1.66 -6.48 15.56
N THR A 247 2.81 -6.23 14.95
CA THR A 247 2.92 -5.50 13.69
C THR A 247 3.45 -6.45 12.62
N TYR A 248 2.70 -6.58 11.54
CA TYR A 248 3.09 -7.38 10.39
C TYR A 248 3.47 -6.48 9.22
N LEU A 249 4.62 -6.75 8.61
CA LEU A 249 5.08 -6.17 7.36
C LEU A 249 4.79 -7.18 6.25
N LEU A 250 3.91 -6.80 5.33
CA LEU A 250 3.73 -7.48 4.06
C LEU A 250 4.67 -6.83 3.04
N TYR A 251 5.23 -7.60 2.13
CA TYR A 251 6.13 -7.07 1.11
C TYR A 251 6.19 -7.98 -0.11
N SER A 252 6.45 -7.39 -1.28
CA SER A 252 6.70 -8.15 -2.51
C SER A 252 8.10 -8.74 -2.49
N VAL A 253 8.22 -10.00 -2.89
CA VAL A 253 9.48 -10.77 -2.87
C VAL A 253 9.97 -11.11 -4.28
N ALA A 254 11.30 -11.27 -4.40
CA ALA A 254 11.98 -11.53 -5.67
C ALA A 254 11.53 -10.57 -6.78
N GLY A 255 11.47 -9.26 -6.44
CA GLY A 255 10.82 -8.25 -7.23
C GLY A 255 9.32 -8.21 -6.98
N GLU A 256 8.51 -8.73 -7.92
CA GLU A 256 7.04 -8.77 -7.81
C GLU A 256 6.50 -10.20 -8.03
N TYR A 257 7.23 -11.21 -7.49
CA TYR A 257 6.94 -12.62 -7.76
C TYR A 257 6.02 -13.27 -6.73
N GLY A 258 5.85 -12.65 -5.57
CA GLY A 258 5.00 -13.10 -4.47
C GLY A 258 4.83 -12.03 -3.41
N ILE A 259 4.01 -12.31 -2.41
CA ILE A 259 3.87 -11.50 -1.20
C ILE A 259 4.26 -12.37 -0.01
N ALA A 260 5.17 -11.86 0.81
CA ALA A 260 5.56 -12.46 2.08
C ALA A 260 5.06 -11.62 3.27
N LEU A 261 5.13 -12.22 4.44
CA LEU A 261 4.74 -11.64 5.72
C LEU A 261 5.87 -11.82 6.72
N ALA A 262 6.28 -10.75 7.38
CA ALA A 262 7.22 -10.76 8.50
C ALA A 262 6.63 -10.05 9.72
N GLU A 263 6.94 -10.49 10.94
CA GLU A 263 6.63 -9.75 12.16
C GLU A 263 7.72 -8.72 12.43
N VAL A 264 7.34 -7.44 12.53
CA VAL A 264 8.26 -6.34 12.88
C VAL A 264 8.28 -6.18 14.39
N GLN A 265 9.46 -6.29 14.98
CA GLN A 265 9.67 -5.96 16.39
C GLN A 265 9.85 -4.44 16.53
N ASP A 266 9.18 -3.85 17.53
CA ASP A 266 9.24 -2.41 17.83
C ASP A 266 10.61 -1.94 18.38
#